data_d4dd1b04acf3af6b6cbd5aec487ba0e2
#
_entry.id   d4dd1b04acf3af6b6cbd5aec487ba0e2
#
_cell.length_a   1.000
_cell.length_b   1.000
_cell.length_c   1.000
_cell.angle_alpha   90.00
_cell.angle_beta   90.00
_cell.angle_gamma   90.00
#
_symmetry.space_group_name_H-M   'P 1'
#
loop_
_entity.id
_entity.type
_entity.pdbx_description
1 polymer ?
#
loop_
_entity_poly.entity_id
_entity_poly.type
_entity_poly.pdbx_seq_one_letter_code
_entity_poly.pdbx_strand_id
1 'polypeptide(L)'
;MKRFAILLAVALTIACSHGRTPQFPAAADPAGAGQLFVVRNDNLFDWWLSVKVTYNDVVIARLRAGEYVAFRVSPGLHTIGVADRGISVAVEPDRRYYFLISAEDSPAGFEIERLDPARGEEWVAKTKPVS
;
A
#
# COMPACT_ATOMS: atom_id res chain seq x y z
N MET A 1 14.37 1.85 60.64
CA MET A 1 13.53 2.45 59.61
C MET A 1 13.89 1.80 58.28
N LYS A 2 13.04 0.98 57.77
CA LYS A 2 13.25 0.33 56.45
C LYS A 2 12.68 1.22 55.37
N ARG A 3 13.55 1.78 54.54
CA ARG A 3 13.13 2.49 53.33
C ARG A 3 12.91 1.45 52.24
N PHE A 4 11.67 1.20 51.90
CA PHE A 4 11.33 0.42 50.73
C PHE A 4 11.56 1.29 49.52
N ALA A 5 12.61 0.99 48.76
CA ALA A 5 12.77 1.51 47.42
C ALA A 5 11.83 0.71 46.51
N ILE A 6 10.72 1.29 46.14
CA ILE A 6 9.85 0.75 45.10
C ILE A 6 10.53 1.06 43.79
N LEU A 7 11.23 0.05 43.25
CA LEU A 7 11.69 0.06 41.85
C LEU A 7 10.47 -0.10 40.99
N LEU A 8 9.97 1.00 40.52
CA LEU A 8 8.96 1.02 39.47
C LEU A 8 9.65 0.63 38.18
N ALA A 9 9.63 -0.65 37.85
CA ALA A 9 10.02 -1.14 36.54
C ALA A 9 8.97 -0.67 35.54
N VAL A 10 9.24 0.46 34.91
CA VAL A 10 8.51 0.87 33.72
C VAL A 10 8.92 -0.07 32.62
N ALA A 11 8.12 -1.11 32.42
CA ALA A 11 8.22 -1.95 31.23
C ALA A 11 7.82 -1.08 30.05
N LEU A 12 8.82 -0.54 29.35
CA LEU A 12 8.61 -0.01 28.02
C LEU A 12 8.24 -1.20 27.12
N THR A 13 6.95 -1.45 27.00
CA THR A 13 6.44 -2.27 25.92
C THR A 13 6.63 -1.48 24.65
N ILE A 14 7.77 -1.65 24.01
CA ILE A 14 7.94 -1.27 22.61
C ILE A 14 7.02 -2.22 21.85
N ALA A 15 5.81 -1.79 21.66
CA ALA A 15 4.92 -2.43 20.71
C ALA A 15 5.52 -2.20 19.33
N CYS A 16 6.39 -3.12 18.90
CA CYS A 16 6.74 -3.24 17.51
C CYS A 16 5.47 -3.66 16.78
N SER A 17 4.65 -2.70 16.43
CA SER A 17 3.53 -2.95 15.55
C SER A 17 4.09 -3.24 14.16
N HIS A 18 4.44 -4.49 13.92
CA HIS A 18 4.69 -5.02 12.58
C HIS A 18 3.36 -5.17 11.85
N GLY A 19 2.45 -4.25 12.12
CA GLY A 19 1.14 -4.22 11.52
C GLY A 19 1.24 -3.98 10.03
N ARG A 20 0.39 -4.63 9.27
CA ARG A 20 0.18 -4.41 7.84
C ARG A 20 -0.59 -3.11 7.58
N THR A 21 -0.74 -2.28 8.59
CA THR A 21 -1.46 -1.00 8.52
C THR A 21 -0.80 -0.10 7.49
N PRO A 22 -1.53 0.36 6.49
CA PRO A 22 -1.00 1.27 5.49
C PRO A 22 -0.54 2.59 6.10
N GLN A 23 0.60 3.09 5.63
CA GLN A 23 1.11 4.40 6.01
C GLN A 23 1.13 5.29 4.77
N PHE A 24 0.22 6.25 4.74
CA PHE A 24 0.06 7.11 3.57
C PHE A 24 0.76 8.45 3.77
N PRO A 25 1.34 9.00 2.69
CA PRO A 25 1.77 10.38 2.70
C PRO A 25 0.55 11.29 2.86
N ALA A 26 0.69 12.35 3.66
CA ALA A 26 -0.34 13.37 3.74
C ALA A 26 -0.45 14.09 2.39
N ALA A 27 -1.66 14.19 1.84
CA ALA A 27 -1.91 15.07 0.72
C ALA A 27 -1.79 16.52 1.20
N ALA A 28 -1.06 17.34 0.46
CA ALA A 28 -0.84 18.74 0.83
C ALA A 28 -2.14 19.56 0.86
N ASP A 29 -3.10 19.19 0.02
CA ASP A 29 -4.45 19.74 -0.02
C ASP A 29 -5.45 18.61 -0.27
N PRO A 30 -6.29 18.24 0.72
CA PRO A 30 -7.31 17.22 0.55
C PRO A 30 -8.36 17.60 -0.51
N ALA A 31 -8.62 18.90 -0.67
CA ALA A 31 -9.49 19.39 -1.74
C ALA A 31 -8.73 19.35 -3.07
N GLY A 32 -9.23 18.60 -4.03
CA GLY A 32 -8.60 18.41 -5.33
C GLY A 32 -7.54 17.31 -5.37
N ALA A 33 -7.33 16.55 -4.31
CA ALA A 33 -6.45 15.39 -4.34
C ALA A 33 -6.95 14.33 -5.31
N GLY A 34 -6.04 13.72 -6.05
CA GLY A 34 -6.32 12.52 -6.81
C GLY A 34 -6.37 11.29 -5.91
N GLN A 35 -6.96 10.21 -6.38
CA GLN A 35 -7.04 8.96 -5.63
C GLN A 35 -6.38 7.84 -6.41
N LEU A 36 -5.49 7.11 -5.75
CA LEU A 36 -4.80 5.96 -6.32
C LEU A 36 -5.32 4.67 -5.68
N PHE A 37 -5.56 3.68 -6.51
CA PHE A 37 -5.91 2.33 -6.11
C PHE A 37 -4.83 1.37 -6.61
N VAL A 38 -4.24 0.62 -5.72
CA VAL A 38 -3.28 -0.41 -6.07
C VAL A 38 -3.84 -1.75 -5.64
N VAL A 39 -4.13 -2.60 -6.61
CA VAL A 39 -4.79 -3.88 -6.41
C VAL A 39 -3.81 -5.00 -6.69
N ARG A 40 -3.76 -5.99 -5.82
CA ARG A 40 -3.06 -7.24 -6.10
C ARG A 40 -4.05 -8.31 -6.52
N ASN A 41 -3.77 -8.94 -7.66
CA ASN A 41 -4.61 -10.02 -8.15
C ASN A 41 -4.63 -11.21 -7.17
N ASP A 42 -5.64 -12.05 -7.32
CA ASP A 42 -5.81 -13.27 -6.55
C ASP A 42 -5.06 -14.41 -7.24
N ASN A 43 -3.76 -14.52 -6.97
CA ASN A 43 -2.96 -15.61 -7.49
C ASN A 43 -2.75 -16.67 -6.40
N LEU A 44 -3.20 -17.90 -6.67
CA LEU A 44 -3.16 -19.02 -5.73
C LEU A 44 -1.75 -19.45 -5.33
N PHE A 45 -0.74 -19.22 -6.17
CA PHE A 45 0.62 -19.67 -5.88
C PHE A 45 1.33 -18.83 -4.81
N ASP A 46 0.97 -17.56 -4.68
CA ASP A 46 1.68 -16.59 -3.82
C ASP A 46 0.77 -16.02 -2.72
N TRP A 47 -0.30 -16.69 -2.39
CA TRP A 47 -1.32 -16.18 -1.46
C TRP A 47 -0.76 -15.83 -0.07
N TRP A 48 0.31 -16.50 0.37
CA TRP A 48 0.94 -16.26 1.68
C TRP A 48 1.95 -15.12 1.66
N LEU A 49 2.42 -14.71 0.49
CA LEU A 49 3.40 -13.64 0.37
C LEU A 49 2.71 -12.28 0.38
N SER A 50 3.27 -11.35 1.13
CA SER A 50 2.90 -9.94 1.04
C SER A 50 3.86 -9.22 0.10
N VAL A 51 3.30 -8.33 -0.72
CA VAL A 51 4.04 -7.51 -1.66
C VAL A 51 4.09 -6.09 -1.15
N LYS A 52 5.28 -5.52 -1.10
CA LYS A 52 5.46 -4.12 -0.71
C LYS A 52 5.08 -3.21 -1.86
N VAL A 53 4.16 -2.29 -1.58
CA VAL A 53 3.81 -1.20 -2.49
C VAL A 53 4.57 0.03 -2.07
N THR A 54 5.26 0.67 -3.02
CA THR A 54 5.97 1.90 -2.79
C THR A 54 5.30 3.08 -3.49
N TYR A 55 5.40 4.22 -2.85
CA TYR A 55 4.99 5.51 -3.40
C TYR A 55 6.19 6.46 -3.28
N ASN A 56 6.68 6.95 -4.42
CA ASN A 56 7.90 7.74 -4.48
C ASN A 56 9.04 7.13 -3.64
N ASP A 57 9.27 5.82 -3.84
CA ASP A 57 10.29 5.01 -3.19
C ASP A 57 10.09 4.75 -1.67
N VAL A 58 8.96 5.12 -1.12
CA VAL A 58 8.60 4.84 0.28
C VAL A 58 7.55 3.74 0.35
N VAL A 59 7.80 2.72 1.16
CA VAL A 59 6.81 1.64 1.38
C VAL A 59 5.59 2.20 2.11
N ILE A 60 4.43 2.10 1.48
CA ILE A 60 3.17 2.60 2.02
C ILE A 60 2.21 1.49 2.45
N ALA A 61 2.35 0.31 1.89
CA ALA A 61 1.48 -0.82 2.21
C ALA A 61 2.14 -2.14 1.85
N ARG A 62 1.60 -3.21 2.41
CA ARG A 62 1.94 -4.59 2.06
C ARG A 62 0.66 -5.32 1.73
N LEU A 63 0.54 -5.80 0.50
CA LEU A 63 -0.65 -6.47 0.00
C LEU A 63 -0.45 -7.97 -0.06
N ARG A 64 -1.45 -8.70 0.42
CA ARG A 64 -1.63 -10.13 0.13
C ARG A 64 -2.48 -10.29 -1.12
N ALA A 65 -2.50 -11.51 -1.66
CA ALA A 65 -3.37 -11.82 -2.79
C ALA A 65 -4.81 -11.43 -2.52
N GLY A 66 -5.46 -10.78 -3.48
CA GLY A 66 -6.85 -10.34 -3.36
C GLY A 66 -7.07 -9.11 -2.48
N GLU A 67 -6.03 -8.36 -2.18
CA GLU A 67 -6.13 -7.11 -1.42
C GLU A 67 -5.82 -5.90 -2.29
N TYR A 68 -6.38 -4.76 -1.91
CA TYR A 68 -6.04 -3.46 -2.50
C TYR A 68 -5.78 -2.41 -1.42
N VAL A 69 -5.09 -1.37 -1.80
CA VAL A 69 -4.90 -0.17 -1.01
C VAL A 69 -5.36 1.04 -1.83
N ALA A 70 -6.06 1.96 -1.17
CA ALA A 70 -6.49 3.22 -1.76
C ALA A 70 -6.00 4.38 -0.92
N PHE A 71 -5.46 5.40 -1.56
CA PHE A 71 -4.95 6.59 -0.87
C PHE A 71 -5.04 7.83 -1.76
N ARG A 72 -5.03 8.99 -1.12
CA ARG A 72 -5.08 10.28 -1.79
C ARG A 72 -3.70 10.87 -1.94
N VAL A 73 -3.46 11.51 -3.07
CA VAL A 73 -2.21 12.20 -3.38
C VAL A 73 -2.47 13.57 -3.99
N SER A 74 -1.54 14.48 -3.80
CA SER A 74 -1.57 15.78 -4.46
C SER A 74 -1.45 15.62 -5.98
N PRO A 75 -2.06 16.52 -6.78
CA PRO A 75 -1.83 16.53 -8.23
C PRO A 75 -0.34 16.63 -8.55
N GLY A 76 0.08 16.00 -9.63
CA GLY A 76 1.46 15.99 -10.10
C GLY A 76 1.96 14.61 -10.48
N LEU A 77 3.25 14.52 -10.76
CA LEU A 77 3.89 13.27 -11.16
C LEU A 77 4.32 12.47 -9.94
N HIS A 78 3.86 11.22 -9.88
CA HIS A 78 4.17 10.28 -8.81
C HIS A 78 4.60 8.93 -9.38
N THR A 79 5.36 8.17 -8.60
CA THR A 79 5.80 6.83 -8.98
C THR A 79 5.23 5.82 -8.00
N ILE A 80 4.53 4.82 -8.53
CA ILE A 80 4.04 3.66 -7.79
C ILE A 80 4.92 2.48 -8.14
N GLY A 81 5.39 1.77 -7.14
CA GLY A 81 6.31 0.67 -7.35
C GLY A 81 5.92 -0.61 -6.62
N VAL A 82 6.42 -1.71 -7.14
CA VAL A 82 6.40 -3.03 -6.53
C VAL A 82 7.74 -3.70 -6.81
N ALA A 83 8.40 -4.21 -5.77
CA ALA A 83 9.76 -4.72 -5.88
C ALA A 83 10.71 -3.70 -6.54
N ASP A 84 11.39 -4.06 -7.62
CA ASP A 84 12.29 -3.19 -8.38
C ASP A 84 11.62 -2.49 -9.57
N ARG A 85 10.30 -2.65 -9.72
CA ARG A 85 9.54 -2.09 -10.83
C ARG A 85 8.69 -0.93 -10.37
N GLY A 86 8.55 0.06 -11.23
CA GLY A 86 7.74 1.23 -10.96
C GLY A 86 7.04 1.73 -12.21
N ILE A 87 5.97 2.45 -11.98
CA ILE A 87 5.21 3.13 -13.04
C ILE A 87 4.94 4.56 -12.59
N SER A 88 5.17 5.51 -13.46
CA SER A 88 4.87 6.91 -13.21
C SER A 88 3.46 7.25 -13.62
N VAL A 89 2.82 8.09 -12.85
CA VAL A 89 1.47 8.58 -13.12
C VAL A 89 1.40 10.09 -12.91
N ALA A 90 0.86 10.80 -13.90
CA ALA A 90 0.54 12.22 -13.78
C ALA A 90 -0.88 12.34 -13.21
N VAL A 91 -0.96 12.66 -11.93
CA VAL A 91 -2.23 12.76 -11.21
C VAL A 91 -2.86 14.12 -11.45
N GLU A 92 -4.08 14.11 -11.98
CA GLU A 92 -4.93 15.29 -12.11
C GLU A 92 -5.86 15.42 -10.91
N PRO A 93 -6.32 16.65 -10.58
CA PRO A 93 -7.25 16.85 -9.49
C PRO A 93 -8.54 16.03 -9.64
N ASP A 94 -9.02 15.48 -8.51
CA ASP A 94 -10.30 14.78 -8.40
C ASP A 94 -10.47 13.56 -9.32
N ARG A 95 -9.37 13.01 -9.84
CA ARG A 95 -9.39 11.79 -10.65
C ARG A 95 -8.94 10.56 -9.89
N ARG A 96 -9.39 9.40 -10.36
CA ARG A 96 -9.03 8.08 -9.84
C ARG A 96 -8.13 7.35 -10.82
N TYR A 97 -7.13 6.67 -10.27
CA TYR A 97 -6.16 5.89 -11.02
C TYR A 97 -6.05 4.50 -10.42
N TYR A 98 -5.95 3.49 -11.27
CA TYR A 98 -5.97 2.09 -10.87
C TYR A 98 -4.73 1.39 -11.40
N PHE A 99 -4.10 0.60 -10.54
CA PHE A 99 -2.92 -0.20 -10.84
C PHE A 99 -3.14 -1.62 -10.39
N LEU A 100 -2.72 -2.57 -11.21
CA LEU A 100 -2.80 -4.00 -10.92
C LEU A 100 -1.40 -4.56 -10.75
N ILE A 101 -1.19 -5.23 -9.63
CA ILE A 101 0.00 -6.02 -9.37
C ILE A 101 -0.34 -7.48 -9.63
N SER A 102 0.44 -8.12 -10.49
CA SER A 102 0.34 -9.54 -10.80
C SER A 102 1.70 -10.21 -10.71
N ALA A 103 1.71 -11.50 -10.39
CA ALA A 103 2.92 -12.30 -10.48
C ALA A 103 3.23 -12.56 -11.96
N GLU A 104 4.50 -12.41 -12.34
CA GLU A 104 4.97 -12.90 -13.63
C GLU A 104 5.00 -14.44 -13.65
N ASP A 105 4.98 -15.01 -14.85
CA ASP A 105 5.17 -16.45 -15.06
C ASP A 105 6.57 -16.95 -14.63
N SER A 106 7.47 -16.04 -14.33
CA SER A 106 8.79 -16.29 -13.79
C SER A 106 8.77 -16.30 -12.25
N PRO A 107 9.49 -17.21 -11.57
CA PRO A 107 9.45 -17.34 -10.11
C PRO A 107 9.98 -16.14 -9.31
N ALA A 108 10.42 -15.07 -9.94
CA ALA A 108 11.14 -14.00 -9.27
C ALA A 108 10.50 -12.61 -9.39
N GLY A 109 9.32 -12.45 -9.98
CA GLY A 109 8.88 -11.10 -10.29
C GLY A 109 7.40 -10.82 -10.08
N PHE A 110 7.16 -9.57 -9.76
CA PHE A 110 5.83 -8.97 -9.83
C PHE A 110 5.84 -7.90 -10.92
N GLU A 111 4.74 -7.81 -11.64
CA GLU A 111 4.48 -6.74 -12.59
C GLU A 111 3.47 -5.76 -12.02
N ILE A 112 3.58 -4.53 -12.44
CA ILE A 112 2.58 -3.50 -12.17
C ILE A 112 2.14 -2.89 -13.49
N GLU A 113 0.84 -2.79 -13.69
CA GLU A 113 0.25 -2.15 -14.87
C GLU A 113 -0.82 -1.16 -14.47
N ARG A 114 -0.97 -0.12 -15.27
CA ARG A 114 -2.09 0.81 -15.12
C ARG A 114 -3.32 0.23 -15.81
N LEU A 115 -4.45 0.26 -15.11
CA LEU A 115 -5.74 -0.15 -15.63
C LEU A 115 -6.56 1.05 -16.09
N ASP A 116 -7.41 0.86 -17.09
CA ASP A 116 -8.48 1.80 -17.34
C ASP A 116 -9.50 1.80 -16.19
N PRO A 117 -10.28 2.87 -16.01
CA PRO A 117 -11.17 2.98 -14.85
C PRO A 117 -12.20 1.85 -14.74
N ALA A 118 -12.75 1.36 -15.84
CA ALA A 118 -13.75 0.30 -15.81
C ALA A 118 -13.16 -1.02 -15.29
N ARG A 119 -12.00 -1.43 -15.79
CA ARG A 119 -11.27 -2.59 -15.28
C ARG A 119 -10.80 -2.40 -13.85
N GLY A 120 -10.36 -1.21 -13.52
CA GLY A 120 -9.92 -0.88 -12.17
C GLY A 120 -11.03 -1.04 -11.15
N GLU A 121 -12.21 -0.54 -11.44
CA GLU A 121 -13.36 -0.69 -10.56
C GLU A 121 -13.81 -2.15 -10.41
N GLU A 122 -13.73 -2.96 -11.46
CA GLU A 122 -13.99 -4.39 -11.39
C GLU A 122 -13.02 -5.09 -10.43
N TRP A 123 -11.73 -4.78 -10.50
CA TRP A 123 -10.74 -5.36 -9.62
C TRP A 123 -10.92 -4.95 -8.17
N VAL A 124 -11.22 -3.69 -7.92
CA VAL A 124 -11.52 -3.21 -6.56
C VAL A 124 -12.75 -3.92 -5.99
N ALA A 125 -13.78 -4.13 -6.80
CA ALA A 125 -15.00 -4.82 -6.36
C ALA A 125 -14.76 -6.31 -6.03
N LYS A 126 -13.80 -6.96 -6.66
CA LYS A 126 -13.45 -8.37 -6.42
C LYS A 126 -12.50 -8.57 -5.24
N THR A 127 -11.86 -7.53 -4.78
CA THR A 127 -10.82 -7.57 -3.75
C THR A 127 -11.31 -6.90 -2.47
N LYS A 128 -10.52 -7.01 -1.43
CA LYS A 128 -10.82 -6.39 -0.14
C LYS A 128 -9.74 -5.39 0.25
N PRO A 129 -10.09 -4.35 0.99
CA PRO A 129 -9.08 -3.40 1.46
C PRO A 129 -8.09 -4.07 2.40
N VAL A 130 -6.83 -3.63 2.32
CA VAL A 130 -5.78 -4.06 3.24
C VAL A 130 -6.13 -3.65 4.67
N SER A 131 -5.87 -4.55 5.61
CA SER A 131 -6.13 -4.36 7.06
C SER A 131 -4.85 -4.29 7.88
#